data_71767f5c9900eab12bbce58e53096fbd
#
_entry.id   71767f5c9900eab12bbce58e53096fbd
#
_cell.length_a   1.000
_cell.length_b   1.000
_cell.length_c   1.000
_cell.angle_alpha   90.00
_cell.angle_beta   90.00
_cell.angle_gamma   90.00
#
_symmetry.space_group_name_H-M   'P 1'
#
loop_
_entity.id
_entity.type
_entity.pdbx_description
1 polymer ?
#
loop_
_entity_poly.entity_id
_entity_poly.type
_entity_poly.pdbx_seq_one_letter_code
_entity_poly.pdbx_strand_id
1 'polypeptide(L)'
;AEFNKTMLRNAELIKCRRTEAIINEEFGFLDRNRGKESFLEYFRSKMADDDNFRNWNVAYKHFEKYCGGSCTFDDLTVEYCQGFLTYMLSLTTQNKSKMMASTANNNLNKLKCVLRQAYEERRIKENIAPRLKHAKEANTRREFLTLDEVKMLADTPCEKPVVRSAALFSCLTGLRISDIIRLQWENIIKAADGGWCMHIVTKKTRTEAVLPLSDEALALCGERSTGQVFKGMTQALLPLY
;
A
#
# COMPACT_ATOMS: atom_id res chain seq x y z
N ALA A 1 3.32 0.13 63.83
CA ALA A 1 2.98 1.53 63.54
C ALA A 1 3.57 2.02 62.21
N GLU A 2 4.83 1.69 61.88
CA GLU A 2 5.53 2.15 60.66
C GLU A 2 4.99 1.52 59.37
N PHE A 3 4.67 0.23 59.41
CA PHE A 3 4.03 -0.50 58.29
C PHE A 3 2.71 0.17 57.85
N ASN A 4 1.84 0.51 58.81
CA ASN A 4 0.56 1.15 58.52
C ASN A 4 0.73 2.55 57.91
N LYS A 5 1.78 3.30 58.34
CA LYS A 5 2.09 4.60 57.80
C LYS A 5 2.58 4.52 56.34
N THR A 6 3.38 3.52 56.04
CA THR A 6 3.85 3.25 54.67
C THR A 6 2.68 2.82 53.74
N MET A 7 1.78 1.97 54.27
CA MET A 7 0.60 1.52 53.49
C MET A 7 -0.36 2.68 53.21
N LEU A 8 -0.60 3.58 54.18
CA LEU A 8 -1.42 4.78 53.98
C LEU A 8 -0.80 5.73 52.94
N ARG A 9 0.51 5.95 53.00
CA ARG A 9 1.22 6.76 52.00
C ARG A 9 1.13 6.17 50.57
N ASN A 10 1.28 4.85 50.47
CA ASN A 10 1.10 4.17 49.17
C ASN A 10 -0.33 4.24 48.65
N ALA A 11 -1.33 4.12 49.53
CA ALA A 11 -2.73 4.28 49.17
C ALA A 11 -3.06 5.68 48.68
N GLU A 12 -2.51 6.71 49.32
CA GLU A 12 -2.64 8.12 48.87
C GLU A 12 -1.99 8.34 47.51
N LEU A 13 -0.81 7.79 47.26
CA LEU A 13 -0.14 7.86 45.95
C LEU A 13 -0.96 7.18 44.84
N ILE A 14 -1.55 6.02 45.14
CA ILE A 14 -2.41 5.30 44.19
C ILE A 14 -3.69 6.10 43.91
N LYS A 15 -4.31 6.68 44.99
CA LYS A 15 -5.49 7.53 44.83
C LYS A 15 -5.17 8.75 43.99
N CYS A 16 -4.07 9.43 44.22
CA CYS A 16 -3.65 10.60 43.44
C CYS A 16 -3.47 10.26 41.99
N ARG A 17 -2.74 9.19 41.66
CA ARG A 17 -2.55 8.70 40.28
C ARG A 17 -3.85 8.33 39.58
N ARG A 18 -4.80 7.67 40.27
CA ARG A 18 -6.12 7.33 39.71
C ARG A 18 -6.96 8.58 39.50
N THR A 19 -6.93 9.55 40.43
CA THR A 19 -7.63 10.83 40.28
C THR A 19 -7.10 11.60 39.08
N GLU A 20 -5.77 11.71 38.92
CA GLU A 20 -5.15 12.30 37.73
C GLU A 20 -5.55 11.57 36.45
N ALA A 21 -5.58 10.24 36.44
CA ALA A 21 -5.98 9.45 35.28
C ALA A 21 -7.46 9.72 34.92
N ILE A 22 -8.36 9.79 35.91
CA ILE A 22 -9.78 10.09 35.69
C ILE A 22 -9.94 11.52 35.16
N ILE A 23 -9.28 12.50 35.78
CA ILE A 23 -9.33 13.92 35.35
C ILE A 23 -8.81 14.02 33.89
N ASN A 24 -7.70 13.37 33.58
CA ASN A 24 -7.16 13.36 32.22
C ASN A 24 -8.08 12.69 31.21
N GLU A 25 -8.81 11.63 31.62
CA GLU A 25 -9.77 10.92 30.79
C GLU A 25 -11.06 11.74 30.58
N GLU A 26 -11.61 12.36 31.65
CA GLU A 26 -12.85 13.13 31.61
C GLU A 26 -12.69 14.49 30.92
N PHE A 27 -11.55 15.17 31.11
CA PHE A 27 -11.27 16.50 30.54
C PHE A 27 -10.34 16.45 29.33
N GLY A 28 -9.96 15.26 28.84
CA GLY A 28 -9.12 15.11 27.65
C GLY A 28 -7.70 15.69 27.81
N PHE A 29 -7.21 15.85 29.05
CA PHE A 29 -5.82 16.21 29.27
C PHE A 29 -4.92 15.02 28.95
N LEU A 30 -4.10 15.16 27.92
CA LEU A 30 -3.01 14.21 27.67
C LEU A 30 -1.86 14.49 28.66
N ASP A 31 -1.19 13.42 29.05
CA ASP A 31 0.06 13.56 29.81
C ASP A 31 1.01 14.50 29.04
N ARG A 32 1.51 15.55 29.71
CA ARG A 32 2.42 16.55 29.11
C ARG A 32 3.68 15.92 28.51
N ASN A 33 4.06 14.74 28.99
CA ASN A 33 5.21 14.01 28.46
C ASN A 33 4.90 13.28 27.16
N ARG A 34 3.64 12.83 26.93
CA ARG A 34 3.25 12.14 25.70
C ARG A 34 3.31 13.03 24.46
N GLY A 35 2.99 14.32 24.62
CA GLY A 35 3.10 15.28 23.52
C GLY A 35 4.52 15.45 23.00
N LYS A 36 5.52 15.26 23.86
CA LYS A 36 6.95 15.38 23.53
C LYS A 36 7.57 14.09 23.00
N GLU A 37 6.84 12.97 23.03
CA GLU A 37 7.30 11.71 22.43
C GLU A 37 7.49 11.87 20.93
N SER A 38 8.43 11.09 20.37
CA SER A 38 8.72 11.13 18.94
C SER A 38 7.58 10.50 18.12
N PHE A 39 6.93 11.32 17.29
CA PHE A 39 5.96 10.81 16.32
C PHE A 39 6.65 9.99 15.20
N LEU A 40 7.90 10.30 14.85
CA LEU A 40 8.63 9.53 13.85
C LEU A 40 8.90 8.10 14.32
N GLU A 41 9.26 7.89 15.60
CA GLU A 41 9.43 6.54 16.15
C GLU A 41 8.09 5.78 16.19
N TYR A 42 7.03 6.48 16.58
CA TYR A 42 5.67 5.93 16.54
C TYR A 42 5.27 5.54 15.11
N PHE A 43 5.49 6.41 14.12
CA PHE A 43 5.20 6.11 12.73
C PHE A 43 5.99 4.86 12.27
N ARG A 44 7.26 4.78 12.62
CA ARG A 44 8.12 3.63 12.29
C ARG A 44 7.60 2.34 12.91
N SER A 45 7.13 2.37 14.16
CA SER A 45 6.56 1.18 14.82
C SER A 45 5.31 0.65 14.12
N LYS A 46 4.50 1.53 13.52
CA LYS A 46 3.28 1.14 12.79
C LYS A 46 3.54 0.57 11.39
N MET A 47 4.76 0.66 10.88
CA MET A 47 5.13 0.09 9.58
C MET A 47 5.56 -1.38 9.68
N ALA A 48 5.99 -1.85 10.85
CA ALA A 48 6.69 -3.12 11.00
C ALA A 48 5.83 -4.35 10.65
N ASP A 49 4.51 -4.24 10.83
CA ASP A 49 3.57 -5.37 10.71
C ASP A 49 2.75 -5.36 9.41
N ASP A 50 3.07 -4.50 8.42
CA ASP A 50 2.29 -4.38 7.19
C ASP A 50 2.95 -5.11 6.03
N ASP A 51 2.23 -6.02 5.37
CA ASP A 51 2.62 -6.69 4.11
C ASP A 51 3.07 -5.69 3.02
N ASN A 52 2.69 -4.42 3.16
CA ASN A 52 2.98 -3.32 2.25
C ASN A 52 4.13 -2.41 2.75
N PHE A 53 5.00 -2.94 3.61
CA PHE A 53 6.11 -2.22 4.24
C PHE A 53 6.88 -1.28 3.32
N ARG A 54 7.12 -1.69 2.05
CA ARG A 54 7.84 -0.85 1.08
C ARG A 54 7.17 0.52 0.85
N ASN A 55 5.84 0.54 0.68
CA ASN A 55 5.09 1.77 0.43
C ASN A 55 4.98 2.63 1.70
N TRP A 56 4.88 1.98 2.86
CA TRP A 56 4.91 2.67 4.15
C TRP A 56 6.26 3.33 4.39
N ASN A 57 7.35 2.62 4.13
CA ASN A 57 8.71 3.14 4.28
C ASN A 57 8.99 4.32 3.36
N VAL A 58 8.43 4.34 2.15
CA VAL A 58 8.53 5.49 1.24
C VAL A 58 7.83 6.71 1.86
N ALA A 59 6.60 6.55 2.35
CA ALA A 59 5.86 7.63 2.99
C ALA A 59 6.57 8.14 4.25
N TYR A 60 7.08 7.23 5.09
CA TYR A 60 7.86 7.56 6.27
C TYR A 60 9.11 8.40 5.92
N LYS A 61 9.93 7.95 4.98
CA LYS A 61 11.14 8.67 4.56
C LYS A 61 10.86 10.08 4.01
N HIS A 62 9.77 10.24 3.28
CA HIS A 62 9.35 11.56 2.82
C HIS A 62 8.89 12.44 3.97
N PHE A 63 8.15 11.88 4.93
CA PHE A 63 7.72 12.62 6.11
C PHE A 63 8.88 12.98 7.03
N GLU A 64 9.79 12.04 7.30
CA GLU A 64 11.04 12.27 8.05
C GLU A 64 11.86 13.40 7.43
N LYS A 65 12.01 13.41 6.10
CA LYS A 65 12.72 14.49 5.39
C LYS A 65 11.98 15.82 5.49
N TYR A 66 10.66 15.82 5.41
CA TYR A 66 9.82 16.99 5.58
C TYR A 66 9.99 17.63 6.97
N CYS A 67 10.03 16.80 8.01
CA CYS A 67 10.21 17.22 9.40
C CYS A 67 11.66 17.58 9.75
N GLY A 68 12.62 17.44 8.84
CA GLY A 68 14.04 17.63 9.16
C GLY A 68 14.62 16.60 10.13
N GLY A 69 14.04 15.39 10.20
CA GLY A 69 14.48 14.27 11.04
C GLY A 69 13.93 14.29 12.48
N SER A 70 13.10 15.26 12.85
CA SER A 70 12.47 15.31 14.18
C SER A 70 11.03 15.80 14.08
N CYS A 71 10.11 15.11 14.77
CA CYS A 71 8.71 15.49 14.88
C CYS A 71 8.13 14.83 16.13
N THR A 72 7.49 15.61 16.97
CA THR A 72 6.79 15.15 18.18
C THR A 72 5.28 15.14 17.95
N PHE A 73 4.50 14.56 18.88
CA PHE A 73 3.04 14.62 18.78
C PHE A 73 2.50 16.05 18.93
N ASP A 74 3.18 16.93 19.67
CA ASP A 74 2.79 18.33 19.83
C ASP A 74 2.94 19.14 18.53
N ASP A 75 3.81 18.72 17.61
CA ASP A 75 4.00 19.38 16.31
C ASP A 75 2.87 19.09 15.33
N LEU A 76 2.02 18.09 15.61
CA LEU A 76 1.00 17.61 14.68
C LEU A 76 -0.23 18.51 14.65
N THR A 77 -0.13 19.63 13.92
CA THR A 77 -1.31 20.45 13.59
C THR A 77 -1.87 20.08 12.21
N VAL A 78 -3.11 20.49 11.93
CA VAL A 78 -3.72 20.31 10.61
C VAL A 78 -2.88 20.98 9.53
N GLU A 79 -2.42 22.20 9.81
CA GLU A 79 -1.60 23.03 8.91
C GLU A 79 -0.26 22.34 8.62
N TYR A 80 0.40 21.85 9.68
CA TYR A 80 1.67 21.13 9.54
C TYR A 80 1.52 19.86 8.69
N CYS A 81 0.53 19.02 9.02
CA CYS A 81 0.28 17.79 8.28
C CYS A 81 -0.20 18.05 6.83
N GLN A 82 -0.95 19.13 6.59
CA GLN A 82 -1.33 19.54 5.23
C GLN A 82 -0.12 20.08 4.44
N GLY A 83 0.82 20.75 5.11
CA GLY A 83 2.10 21.20 4.54
C GLY A 83 2.92 20.05 3.97
N PHE A 84 2.84 18.86 4.55
CA PHE A 84 3.47 17.66 3.99
C PHE A 84 2.99 17.35 2.56
N LEU A 85 1.69 17.49 2.28
CA LEU A 85 1.18 17.31 0.91
C LEU A 85 1.76 18.34 -0.05
N THR A 86 1.83 19.60 0.36
CA THR A 86 2.43 20.67 -0.45
C THR A 86 3.91 20.39 -0.72
N TYR A 87 4.64 19.96 0.31
CA TYR A 87 6.02 19.50 0.17
C TYR A 87 6.15 18.36 -0.85
N MET A 88 5.30 17.32 -0.75
CA MET A 88 5.31 16.21 -1.70
C MET A 88 5.12 16.67 -3.14
N LEU A 89 4.16 17.59 -3.38
CA LEU A 89 3.88 18.13 -4.71
C LEU A 89 5.01 19.02 -5.27
N SER A 90 5.88 19.55 -4.40
CA SER A 90 7.05 20.34 -4.81
C SER A 90 8.24 19.45 -5.22
N LEU A 91 8.23 18.17 -4.86
CA LEU A 91 9.32 17.26 -5.16
C LEU A 91 9.40 16.94 -6.65
N THR A 92 10.63 16.85 -7.13
CA THR A 92 10.93 16.37 -8.48
C THR A 92 11.35 14.90 -8.41
N THR A 93 10.80 14.07 -9.28
CA THR A 93 11.17 12.66 -9.41
C THR A 93 12.53 12.50 -10.06
N GLN A 94 13.10 11.29 -10.04
CA GLN A 94 14.35 10.97 -10.71
C GLN A 94 14.34 11.30 -12.21
N ASN A 95 13.16 11.21 -12.85
CA ASN A 95 12.96 11.54 -14.26
C ASN A 95 12.71 13.05 -14.49
N LYS A 96 13.10 13.92 -13.55
CA LYS A 96 12.94 15.38 -13.61
C LYS A 96 11.48 15.86 -13.79
N SER A 97 10.50 15.01 -13.57
CA SER A 97 9.08 15.38 -13.56
C SER A 97 8.60 15.71 -12.14
N LYS A 98 7.60 16.59 -12.02
CA LYS A 98 6.96 16.84 -10.72
C LYS A 98 6.25 15.59 -10.21
N MET A 99 6.20 15.44 -8.89
CA MET A 99 5.46 14.32 -8.28
C MET A 99 3.99 14.39 -8.63
N MET A 100 3.41 13.26 -9.05
CA MET A 100 1.99 13.18 -9.38
C MET A 100 1.13 13.33 -8.13
N ALA A 101 -0.02 14.02 -8.28
CA ALA A 101 -0.98 14.22 -7.18
C ALA A 101 -1.43 12.87 -6.56
N SER A 102 -1.67 11.84 -7.38
CA SER A 102 -2.03 10.50 -6.89
C SER A 102 -0.95 9.88 -5.99
N THR A 103 0.33 10.04 -6.33
CA THR A 103 1.45 9.57 -5.52
C THR A 103 1.55 10.36 -4.21
N ALA A 104 1.42 11.69 -4.26
CA ALA A 104 1.40 12.54 -3.08
C ALA A 104 0.23 12.20 -2.15
N ASN A 105 -0.98 12.01 -2.70
CA ASN A 105 -2.16 11.59 -1.96
C ASN A 105 -1.99 10.22 -1.29
N ASN A 106 -1.35 9.25 -1.96
CA ASN A 106 -1.06 7.94 -1.38
C ASN A 106 -0.13 8.04 -0.15
N ASN A 107 0.89 8.92 -0.21
CA ASN A 107 1.77 9.16 0.94
C ASN A 107 1.02 9.88 2.07
N LEU A 108 0.18 10.87 1.75
CA LEU A 108 -0.70 11.52 2.74
C LEU A 108 -1.65 10.52 3.40
N ASN A 109 -2.21 9.56 2.65
CA ASN A 109 -3.08 8.52 3.20
C ASN A 109 -2.37 7.65 4.24
N LYS A 110 -1.08 7.36 4.07
CA LYS A 110 -0.28 6.65 5.07
C LYS A 110 -0.15 7.49 6.35
N LEU A 111 0.16 8.77 6.22
CA LEU A 111 0.19 9.70 7.35
C LEU A 111 -1.20 9.75 8.05
N LYS A 112 -2.28 9.91 7.29
CA LYS A 112 -3.66 9.92 7.84
C LYS A 112 -3.99 8.63 8.60
N CYS A 113 -3.50 7.48 8.15
CA CYS A 113 -3.69 6.21 8.83
C CYS A 113 -2.99 6.21 10.20
N VAL A 114 -1.73 6.63 10.26
CA VAL A 114 -0.96 6.72 11.52
C VAL A 114 -1.57 7.73 12.48
N LEU A 115 -2.03 8.89 11.98
CA LEU A 115 -2.71 9.90 12.80
C LEU A 115 -4.01 9.37 13.41
N ARG A 116 -4.79 8.58 12.65
CA ARG A 116 -5.99 7.93 13.17
C ARG A 116 -5.66 6.94 14.28
N GLN A 117 -4.67 6.09 14.09
CA GLN A 117 -4.21 5.16 15.12
C GLN A 117 -3.70 5.89 16.36
N ALA A 118 -2.95 6.98 16.18
CA ALA A 118 -2.50 7.82 17.29
C ALA A 118 -3.67 8.41 18.09
N TYR A 119 -4.76 8.78 17.42
CA TYR A 119 -5.98 9.23 18.09
C TYR A 119 -6.69 8.08 18.83
N GLU A 120 -6.86 6.93 18.21
CA GLU A 120 -7.45 5.73 18.81
C GLU A 120 -6.68 5.27 20.05
N GLU A 121 -5.35 5.39 20.03
CA GLU A 121 -4.46 5.12 21.15
C GLU A 121 -4.34 6.28 22.13
N ARG A 122 -5.15 7.33 21.97
CA ARG A 122 -5.14 8.52 22.85
C ARG A 122 -3.77 9.20 22.95
N ARG A 123 -2.98 9.17 21.88
CA ARG A 123 -1.69 9.87 21.79
C ARG A 123 -1.86 11.34 21.39
N ILE A 124 -2.91 11.65 20.62
CA ILE A 124 -3.31 13.00 20.24
C ILE A 124 -4.75 13.26 20.70
N LYS A 125 -5.07 14.50 21.00
CA LYS A 125 -6.36 14.93 21.56
C LYS A 125 -7.48 14.90 20.54
N GLU A 126 -7.17 15.21 19.28
CA GLU A 126 -8.14 15.35 18.20
C GLU A 126 -7.73 14.49 16.99
N ASN A 127 -8.69 13.85 16.35
CA ASN A 127 -8.44 13.18 15.08
C ASN A 127 -8.37 14.20 13.95
N ILE A 128 -7.17 14.65 13.62
CA ILE A 128 -6.92 15.63 12.56
C ILE A 128 -6.95 14.99 11.15
N ALA A 129 -6.86 13.66 11.04
CA ALA A 129 -6.80 12.97 9.76
C ALA A 129 -7.97 13.28 8.80
N PRO A 130 -9.25 13.37 9.24
CA PRO A 130 -10.36 13.73 8.34
C PRO A 130 -10.27 15.15 7.78
N ARG A 131 -9.62 16.06 8.50
CA ARG A 131 -9.47 17.47 8.09
C ARG A 131 -8.42 17.68 6.99
N LEU A 132 -7.54 16.71 6.77
CA LEU A 132 -6.52 16.77 5.72
C LEU A 132 -7.15 16.51 4.35
N LYS A 133 -6.94 17.44 3.43
CA LYS A 133 -7.50 17.42 2.07
C LYS A 133 -6.49 16.82 1.09
N HIS A 134 -7.00 16.03 0.15
CA HIS A 134 -6.20 15.52 -0.96
C HIS A 134 -5.98 16.60 -2.02
N ALA A 135 -4.86 16.49 -2.74
CA ALA A 135 -4.66 17.24 -3.96
C ALA A 135 -5.64 16.76 -5.04
N LYS A 136 -6.13 17.69 -5.86
CA LYS A 136 -6.97 17.35 -7.00
C LYS A 136 -6.16 16.54 -8.00
N GLU A 137 -6.63 15.35 -8.32
CA GLU A 137 -6.03 14.50 -9.35
C GLU A 137 -6.57 14.89 -10.72
N ALA A 138 -5.68 14.91 -11.72
CA ALA A 138 -6.12 15.09 -13.09
C ALA A 138 -6.90 13.85 -13.55
N ASN A 139 -8.02 14.08 -14.24
CA ASN A 139 -8.71 13.00 -14.94
C ASN A 139 -7.84 12.53 -16.11
N THR A 140 -7.03 11.53 -15.88
CA THR A 140 -6.25 10.88 -16.95
C THR A 140 -7.12 9.82 -17.62
N ARG A 141 -7.39 10.00 -18.92
CA ARG A 141 -7.97 8.94 -19.75
C ARG A 141 -6.95 7.81 -19.81
N ARG A 142 -7.37 6.62 -19.42
CA ARG A 142 -6.51 5.44 -19.60
C ARG A 142 -6.51 5.08 -21.07
N GLU A 143 -5.34 5.00 -21.65
CA GLU A 143 -5.14 4.45 -22.97
C GLU A 143 -5.28 2.94 -22.93
N PHE A 144 -5.80 2.36 -23.98
CA PHE A 144 -5.94 0.91 -24.17
C PHE A 144 -5.65 0.58 -25.63
N LEU A 145 -5.19 -0.63 -25.87
CA LEU A 145 -4.97 -1.11 -27.23
C LEU A 145 -6.30 -1.47 -27.87
N THR A 146 -6.52 -1.01 -29.09
CA THR A 146 -7.61 -1.47 -29.94
C THR A 146 -7.33 -2.89 -30.44
N LEU A 147 -8.35 -3.58 -30.94
CA LEU A 147 -8.18 -4.93 -31.49
C LEU A 147 -7.14 -4.96 -32.62
N ASP A 148 -7.15 -3.95 -33.48
CA ASP A 148 -6.22 -3.88 -34.63
C ASP A 148 -4.77 -3.63 -34.14
N GLU A 149 -4.57 -2.84 -33.09
CA GLU A 149 -3.26 -2.68 -32.47
C GLU A 149 -2.78 -3.98 -31.80
N VAL A 150 -3.68 -4.77 -31.20
CA VAL A 150 -3.34 -6.09 -30.66
C VAL A 150 -2.93 -7.06 -31.78
N LYS A 151 -3.60 -7.02 -32.94
CA LYS A 151 -3.19 -7.80 -34.12
C LYS A 151 -1.81 -7.36 -34.61
N MET A 152 -1.57 -6.05 -34.73
CA MET A 152 -0.25 -5.54 -35.12
C MET A 152 0.83 -5.98 -34.13
N LEU A 153 0.53 -5.99 -32.84
CA LEU A 153 1.45 -6.50 -31.81
C LEU A 153 1.75 -8.00 -32.01
N ALA A 154 0.75 -8.79 -32.43
CA ALA A 154 0.92 -10.21 -32.71
C ALA A 154 1.86 -10.45 -33.88
N ASP A 155 1.85 -9.58 -34.89
CA ASP A 155 2.68 -9.68 -36.10
C ASP A 155 4.09 -9.06 -35.89
N THR A 156 4.28 -8.31 -34.79
CA THR A 156 5.56 -7.63 -34.53
C THR A 156 6.62 -8.63 -34.08
N PRO A 157 7.82 -8.64 -34.75
CA PRO A 157 8.93 -9.47 -34.31
C PRO A 157 9.36 -9.15 -32.87
N CYS A 158 9.63 -10.19 -32.09
CA CYS A 158 10.10 -10.07 -30.71
C CYS A 158 11.24 -11.06 -30.47
N GLU A 159 12.38 -10.58 -29.98
CA GLU A 159 13.55 -11.41 -29.70
C GLU A 159 13.25 -12.54 -28.68
N LYS A 160 12.28 -12.30 -27.79
CA LYS A 160 11.85 -13.29 -26.81
C LYS A 160 10.39 -13.68 -27.04
N PRO A 161 10.13 -14.76 -27.77
CA PRO A 161 8.76 -15.19 -28.11
C PRO A 161 7.86 -15.36 -26.88
N VAL A 162 8.42 -15.81 -25.74
CA VAL A 162 7.64 -15.98 -24.49
C VAL A 162 7.08 -14.66 -23.97
N VAL A 163 7.80 -13.53 -24.16
CA VAL A 163 7.31 -12.19 -23.75
C VAL A 163 6.14 -11.76 -24.60
N ARG A 164 6.24 -11.95 -25.94
CA ARG A 164 5.15 -11.67 -26.87
C ARG A 164 3.91 -12.51 -26.56
N SER A 165 4.08 -13.83 -26.40
CA SER A 165 2.96 -14.74 -26.06
C SER A 165 2.30 -14.35 -24.75
N ALA A 166 3.07 -14.02 -23.71
CA ALA A 166 2.56 -13.58 -22.42
C ALA A 166 1.82 -12.22 -22.50
N ALA A 167 2.32 -11.29 -23.31
CA ALA A 167 1.68 -9.99 -23.54
C ALA A 167 0.32 -10.15 -24.24
N LEU A 168 0.28 -10.90 -25.32
CA LEU A 168 -0.96 -11.22 -26.05
C LEU A 168 -1.95 -11.99 -25.16
N PHE A 169 -1.46 -12.94 -24.37
CA PHE A 169 -2.27 -13.68 -23.40
C PHE A 169 -2.87 -12.72 -22.36
N SER A 170 -2.11 -11.72 -21.90
CA SER A 170 -2.62 -10.66 -21.01
C SER A 170 -3.74 -9.86 -21.68
N CYS A 171 -3.58 -9.51 -22.97
CA CYS A 171 -4.61 -8.79 -23.72
C CYS A 171 -5.92 -9.60 -23.84
N LEU A 172 -5.84 -10.90 -24.09
CA LEU A 172 -7.01 -11.77 -24.26
C LEU A 172 -7.69 -12.14 -22.94
N THR A 173 -6.94 -12.25 -21.84
CA THR A 173 -7.46 -12.77 -20.56
C THR A 173 -7.70 -11.68 -19.52
N GLY A 174 -7.12 -10.50 -19.67
CA GLY A 174 -7.13 -9.45 -18.67
C GLY A 174 -6.31 -9.76 -17.41
N LEU A 175 -5.54 -10.85 -17.40
CA LEU A 175 -4.71 -11.22 -16.27
C LEU A 175 -3.55 -10.23 -16.09
N ARG A 176 -3.24 -9.96 -14.83
CA ARG A 176 -2.04 -9.20 -14.50
C ARG A 176 -0.80 -10.02 -14.81
N ILE A 177 0.25 -9.36 -15.25
CA ILE A 177 1.52 -10.03 -15.55
C ILE A 177 2.06 -10.86 -14.37
N SER A 178 1.84 -10.40 -13.12
CA SER A 178 2.21 -11.15 -11.92
C SER A 178 1.49 -12.50 -11.80
N ASP A 179 0.29 -12.60 -12.33
CA ASP A 179 -0.53 -13.81 -12.29
C ASP A 179 -0.16 -14.72 -13.47
N ILE A 180 0.13 -14.14 -14.64
CA ILE A 180 0.63 -14.85 -15.84
C ILE A 180 1.99 -15.52 -15.55
N ILE A 181 2.93 -14.84 -14.92
CA ILE A 181 4.24 -15.43 -14.53
C ILE A 181 4.06 -16.66 -13.63
N ARG A 182 3.01 -16.69 -12.83
CA ARG A 182 2.74 -17.77 -11.88
C ARG A 182 1.79 -18.85 -12.41
N LEU A 183 1.23 -18.63 -13.60
CA LEU A 183 0.29 -19.57 -14.23
C LEU A 183 1.00 -20.92 -14.50
N GLN A 184 0.41 -22.00 -14.03
CA GLN A 184 0.89 -23.36 -14.22
C GLN A 184 -0.08 -24.13 -15.09
N TRP A 185 0.42 -25.13 -15.78
CA TRP A 185 -0.39 -26.02 -16.62
C TRP A 185 -1.47 -26.75 -15.84
N GLU A 186 -1.21 -27.02 -14.58
CA GLU A 186 -2.13 -27.64 -13.63
C GLU A 186 -3.36 -26.76 -13.35
N ASN A 187 -3.22 -25.45 -13.55
CA ASN A 187 -4.31 -24.48 -13.40
C ASN A 187 -5.25 -24.45 -14.62
N ILE A 188 -4.84 -25.00 -15.78
CA ILE A 188 -5.62 -25.02 -17.01
C ILE A 188 -6.33 -26.37 -17.12
N ILE A 189 -7.65 -26.35 -16.96
CA ILE A 189 -8.50 -27.55 -16.91
C ILE A 189 -9.64 -27.47 -17.91
N LYS A 190 -10.22 -28.61 -18.26
CA LYS A 190 -11.45 -28.66 -19.02
C LYS A 190 -12.64 -28.31 -18.15
N ALA A 191 -13.48 -27.41 -18.63
CA ALA A 191 -14.77 -27.11 -18.03
C ALA A 191 -15.81 -28.18 -18.37
N ALA A 192 -16.93 -28.20 -17.66
CA ALA A 192 -18.00 -29.18 -17.84
C ALA A 192 -18.67 -29.10 -19.21
N ASP A 193 -18.63 -27.95 -19.85
CA ASP A 193 -19.15 -27.72 -21.23
C ASP A 193 -18.16 -28.13 -22.33
N GLY A 194 -17.01 -28.69 -21.98
CA GLY A 194 -15.96 -29.11 -22.91
C GLY A 194 -14.97 -28.01 -23.31
N GLY A 195 -15.22 -26.77 -22.92
CA GLY A 195 -14.28 -25.65 -23.09
C GLY A 195 -13.08 -25.73 -22.15
N TRP A 196 -12.18 -24.74 -22.25
CA TRP A 196 -11.05 -24.63 -21.37
C TRP A 196 -11.27 -23.48 -20.33
N CYS A 197 -10.81 -23.69 -19.12
CA CYS A 197 -10.83 -22.66 -18.09
C CYS A 197 -9.54 -22.66 -17.26
N MET A 198 -9.27 -21.53 -16.61
CA MET A 198 -8.16 -21.35 -15.71
C MET A 198 -8.67 -21.22 -14.28
N HIS A 199 -8.12 -22.02 -13.37
CA HIS A 199 -8.29 -21.92 -11.95
C HIS A 199 -7.10 -21.17 -11.35
N ILE A 200 -7.28 -19.93 -10.94
CA ILE A 200 -6.20 -19.08 -10.45
C ILE A 200 -6.53 -18.46 -9.09
N VAL A 201 -5.49 -18.27 -8.27
CA VAL A 201 -5.54 -17.41 -7.11
C VAL A 201 -4.75 -16.13 -7.42
N THR A 202 -5.45 -15.00 -7.55
CA THR A 202 -4.80 -13.74 -7.92
C THR A 202 -3.85 -13.27 -6.83
N LYS A 203 -2.64 -12.86 -7.20
CA LYS A 203 -1.60 -12.46 -6.24
C LYS A 203 -2.01 -11.26 -5.38
N LYS A 204 -2.67 -10.27 -5.98
CA LYS A 204 -2.97 -9.00 -5.32
C LYS A 204 -4.13 -9.08 -4.34
N THR A 205 -5.19 -9.81 -4.71
CA THR A 205 -6.43 -9.85 -3.91
C THR A 205 -6.60 -11.18 -3.17
N ARG A 206 -5.74 -12.18 -3.44
CA ARG A 206 -5.83 -13.55 -2.92
C ARG A 206 -7.21 -14.18 -3.18
N THR A 207 -7.88 -13.75 -4.26
CA THR A 207 -9.21 -14.23 -4.64
C THR A 207 -9.06 -15.38 -5.62
N GLU A 208 -9.74 -16.48 -5.37
CA GLU A 208 -9.92 -17.55 -6.34
C GLU A 208 -10.83 -17.06 -7.47
N ALA A 209 -10.45 -17.39 -8.69
CA ALA A 209 -11.23 -17.13 -9.88
C ALA A 209 -11.12 -18.29 -10.87
N VAL A 210 -12.26 -18.66 -11.47
CA VAL A 210 -12.33 -19.55 -12.60
C VAL A 210 -12.66 -18.70 -13.81
N LEU A 211 -11.73 -18.60 -14.75
CA LEU A 211 -11.87 -17.77 -15.93
C LEU A 211 -11.92 -18.64 -17.18
N PRO A 212 -12.87 -18.41 -18.09
CA PRO A 212 -12.88 -19.11 -19.37
C PRO A 212 -11.62 -18.77 -20.17
N LEU A 213 -11.12 -19.72 -20.92
CA LEU A 213 -9.94 -19.59 -21.77
C LEU A 213 -10.36 -19.88 -23.23
N SER A 214 -10.20 -18.87 -24.10
CA SER A 214 -10.46 -19.07 -25.53
C SER A 214 -9.39 -19.93 -26.17
N ASP A 215 -9.69 -20.50 -27.31
CA ASP A 215 -8.75 -21.34 -28.07
C ASP A 215 -7.52 -20.56 -28.53
N GLU A 216 -7.70 -19.26 -28.87
CA GLU A 216 -6.59 -18.35 -29.20
C GLU A 216 -5.68 -18.13 -28.02
N ALA A 217 -6.27 -17.90 -26.84
CA ALA A 217 -5.47 -17.72 -25.63
C ALA A 217 -4.77 -19.03 -25.23
N LEU A 218 -5.41 -20.17 -25.39
CA LEU A 218 -4.79 -21.47 -25.16
C LEU A 218 -3.61 -21.72 -26.12
N ALA A 219 -3.77 -21.38 -27.40
CA ALA A 219 -2.69 -21.50 -28.39
C ALA A 219 -1.44 -20.70 -28.03
N LEU A 220 -1.59 -19.54 -27.38
CA LEU A 220 -0.46 -18.73 -26.90
C LEU A 220 0.31 -19.40 -25.76
N CYS A 221 -0.29 -20.34 -25.05
CA CYS A 221 0.39 -21.13 -24.01
C CYS A 221 1.39 -22.12 -24.59
N GLY A 222 1.25 -22.52 -25.88
CA GLY A 222 2.06 -23.53 -26.55
C GLY A 222 1.62 -24.97 -26.22
N GLU A 223 2.52 -25.93 -26.39
CA GLU A 223 2.22 -27.32 -26.11
C GLU A 223 2.03 -27.58 -24.61
N ARG A 224 1.01 -28.42 -24.32
CA ARG A 224 0.71 -28.76 -22.91
C ARG A 224 1.89 -29.49 -22.26
N SER A 225 2.26 -29.02 -21.07
CA SER A 225 3.40 -29.52 -20.32
C SER A 225 3.05 -29.55 -18.81
N THR A 226 4.03 -29.49 -17.95
CA THR A 226 3.90 -29.39 -16.50
C THR A 226 4.60 -28.16 -15.97
N GLY A 227 4.13 -27.62 -14.83
CA GLY A 227 4.68 -26.46 -14.18
C GLY A 227 4.34 -25.16 -14.93
N GLN A 228 5.26 -24.19 -14.91
CA GLN A 228 5.02 -22.84 -15.44
C GLN A 228 4.70 -22.84 -16.94
N VAL A 229 3.60 -22.17 -17.32
CA VAL A 229 3.16 -22.06 -18.73
C VAL A 229 4.14 -21.20 -19.53
N PHE A 230 4.44 -20.00 -19.07
CA PHE A 230 5.38 -19.08 -19.73
C PHE A 230 6.77 -19.22 -19.11
N LYS A 231 7.47 -20.32 -19.42
CA LYS A 231 8.79 -20.65 -18.85
C LYS A 231 9.82 -19.57 -19.18
N GLY A 232 10.58 -19.15 -18.15
CA GLY A 232 11.59 -18.11 -18.28
C GLY A 232 11.05 -16.68 -18.21
N MET A 233 9.72 -16.49 -18.12
CA MET A 233 9.14 -15.17 -17.90
C MET A 233 9.39 -14.71 -16.46
N THR A 234 10.02 -13.55 -16.30
CA THR A 234 10.25 -12.92 -14.99
C THR A 234 9.77 -11.47 -15.01
N GLN A 235 9.49 -10.92 -13.83
CA GLN A 235 9.06 -9.52 -13.71
C GLN A 235 10.15 -8.54 -14.17
N ALA A 236 11.41 -8.94 -14.15
CA ALA A 236 12.55 -8.13 -14.58
C ALA A 236 12.64 -7.98 -16.10
N LEU A 237 12.01 -8.85 -16.87
CA LEU A 237 12.04 -8.78 -18.34
C LEU A 237 11.08 -7.73 -18.92
N LEU A 238 10.04 -7.33 -18.16
CA LEU A 238 9.01 -6.41 -18.63
C LEU A 238 9.49 -4.98 -18.94
N PRO A 239 10.41 -4.37 -18.18
CA PRO A 239 10.93 -3.03 -18.51
C PRO A 239 11.87 -3.00 -19.71
N LEU A 240 12.24 -4.16 -20.25
CA LEU A 240 13.22 -4.28 -21.33
C LEU A 240 12.56 -4.46 -22.71
N TYR A 241 11.24 -4.72 -22.73
CA TYR A 241 10.41 -4.96 -23.91
C TYR A 241 9.05 -4.28 -23.76
#